data_6b572a6fc76ae9db5c084562cd43160b
#
_entry.id   6b572a6fc76ae9db5c084562cd43160b
#
_cell.length_a   1.000
_cell.length_b   1.000
_cell.length_c   1.000
_cell.angle_alpha   90.00
_cell.angle_beta   90.00
_cell.angle_gamma   90.00
#
_symmetry.space_group_name_H-M   'P 1'
#
loop_
_entity.id
_entity.type
_entity.pdbx_description
1 polymer ?
#
loop_
_entity_poly.entity_id
_entity_poly.type
_entity_poly.pdbx_seq_one_letter_code
_entity_poly.pdbx_strand_id
1 'polypeptide(L)'
;MSLKCLKTLKKEIFSKISFAGLSILFLAIFFSGCSKEESSPTETPPDQITKSPKRGLAYNLTNPADHDTLKSGVSWWYNWYLSTSAPSDYYSEYQMEFIPMLWGGNTSSNDMAIVKSFILSHPEIKYLLVMNEPNLTNQANRTPGEAAVDWVKYEKVISDLAEQNRTVYLVGPAMNWGTMTNYSDPVVWLNDFYTAYKSMNDGREPKIDYLAFHWYDYGLAAQLDRLQKYGKKIWITEMANWNPQINSYSKQAEQMIEMVNICETRDDVFRYAWFIGRGSYPDSRYTYLFDSDPGQLNYLGKLYISLPYSE
;
A
#
# COMPACT_ATOMS: atom_id res chain seq x y z
N MET A 1 57.43 0.18 -14.79
CA MET A 1 57.87 1.57 -15.01
C MET A 1 56.83 2.45 -14.32
N SER A 2 57.11 2.80 -13.12
CA SER A 2 57.66 4.04 -12.50
C SER A 2 56.67 5.19 -12.59
N LEU A 3 55.89 5.41 -11.52
CA LEU A 3 56.16 6.28 -10.36
C LEU A 3 56.56 7.72 -10.70
N LYS A 4 55.76 8.60 -10.08
CA LYS A 4 56.16 9.93 -9.55
C LYS A 4 55.79 11.17 -10.36
N CYS A 5 55.30 12.04 -9.54
CA CYS A 5 55.32 13.53 -9.58
C CYS A 5 53.97 14.16 -9.93
N LEU A 6 53.32 15.01 -9.16
CA LEU A 6 53.80 16.03 -8.21
C LEU A 6 52.76 16.37 -7.13
N LYS A 7 53.22 16.42 -5.92
CA LYS A 7 52.60 17.17 -4.81
C LYS A 7 53.07 18.63 -4.92
N THR A 8 52.28 19.52 -4.34
CA THR A 8 52.65 20.83 -3.79
C THR A 8 52.15 22.05 -4.59
N LEU A 9 51.18 22.76 -4.06
CA LEU A 9 51.38 24.14 -3.62
C LEU A 9 50.26 24.53 -2.62
N LYS A 10 50.70 24.67 -1.39
CA LYS A 10 50.01 25.32 -0.29
C LYS A 10 50.53 26.76 -0.18
N LYS A 11 49.66 27.60 0.36
CA LYS A 11 49.97 28.76 1.23
C LYS A 11 50.01 30.17 0.63
N GLU A 12 49.15 30.93 1.30
CA GLU A 12 49.35 32.28 1.83
C GLU A 12 49.30 33.48 0.87
N ILE A 13 48.32 34.36 1.16
CA ILE A 13 48.65 35.74 1.56
C ILE A 13 47.49 36.33 2.36
N PHE A 14 47.71 36.50 3.68
CA PHE A 14 47.09 37.49 4.52
C PHE A 14 47.91 38.77 4.39
N SER A 15 47.31 39.91 4.12
CA SER A 15 47.86 41.19 4.54
C SER A 15 46.81 42.30 4.55
N LYS A 16 46.68 42.85 5.70
CA LYS A 16 46.03 44.07 6.18
C LYS A 16 46.21 45.27 5.24
N ILE A 17 45.17 46.10 5.10
CA ILE A 17 45.30 47.56 5.06
C ILE A 17 44.10 48.21 5.77
N SER A 18 44.46 49.20 6.58
CA SER A 18 43.66 49.95 7.55
C SER A 18 43.18 51.28 6.96
N PHE A 19 42.02 51.72 7.38
CA PHE A 19 41.47 53.08 7.52
C PHE A 19 42.10 54.24 6.74
N ALA A 20 41.23 54.94 5.98
CA ALA A 20 41.08 56.39 6.06
C ALA A 20 39.76 56.81 5.39
N GLY A 21 38.95 57.61 6.05
CA GLY A 21 37.63 58.04 5.63
C GLY A 21 37.63 59.11 4.56
N LEU A 22 36.57 59.14 3.83
CA LEU A 22 36.14 60.34 3.08
C LEU A 22 34.62 60.31 2.95
N SER A 23 33.96 61.24 3.66
CA SER A 23 32.53 61.48 3.55
C SER A 23 32.23 62.13 2.19
N ILE A 24 31.48 61.46 1.34
CA ILE A 24 30.85 62.07 0.17
C ILE A 24 29.34 61.92 0.33
N LEU A 25 28.72 63.06 0.47
CA LEU A 25 27.25 63.27 0.50
C LEU A 25 26.70 63.00 -0.88
N PHE A 26 26.01 61.90 -1.12
CA PHE A 26 25.24 61.64 -2.34
C PHE A 26 23.74 61.86 -2.10
N LEU A 27 23.23 62.84 -2.78
CA LEU A 27 21.80 63.18 -2.89
C LEU A 27 21.08 62.04 -3.60
N ALA A 28 20.32 61.23 -2.89
CA ALA A 28 19.48 60.18 -3.51
C ALA A 28 18.22 60.78 -4.08
N ILE A 29 18.15 60.82 -5.41
CA ILE A 29 16.91 61.07 -6.16
C ILE A 29 16.07 59.76 -6.11
N PHE A 30 14.96 59.79 -5.41
CA PHE A 30 13.98 58.69 -5.44
C PHE A 30 13.30 58.68 -6.79
N PHE A 31 13.70 57.72 -7.67
CA PHE A 31 12.84 57.29 -8.75
C PHE A 31 11.92 56.19 -8.22
N SER A 32 10.65 56.55 -8.00
CA SER A 32 9.58 55.60 -7.72
C SER A 32 9.28 54.81 -9.03
N GLY A 33 10.05 53.77 -9.28
CA GLY A 33 9.74 52.77 -10.30
C GLY A 33 8.79 51.73 -9.71
N CYS A 34 7.52 51.81 -10.11
CA CYS A 34 6.56 50.72 -9.88
C CYS A 34 6.97 49.52 -10.72
N SER A 35 7.79 48.59 -10.18
CA SER A 35 7.94 47.28 -10.75
C SER A 35 6.68 46.49 -10.37
N LYS A 36 5.84 46.21 -11.37
CA LYS A 36 4.86 45.13 -11.23
C LYS A 36 5.61 43.88 -11.02
N GLU A 37 5.59 43.33 -9.77
CA GLU A 37 5.86 41.92 -9.56
C GLU A 37 4.82 41.12 -10.38
N GLU A 38 5.27 40.51 -11.47
CA GLU A 38 4.52 39.42 -12.08
C GLU A 38 4.48 38.29 -11.01
N SER A 39 3.35 38.20 -10.33
CA SER A 39 3.04 37.02 -9.50
C SER A 39 3.09 35.80 -10.42
N SER A 40 4.08 34.92 -10.21
CA SER A 40 4.06 33.58 -10.77
C SER A 40 2.68 32.98 -10.51
N PRO A 41 2.06 32.33 -11.49
CA PRO A 41 0.79 31.66 -11.26
C PRO A 41 0.98 30.69 -10.11
N THR A 42 0.26 30.94 -9.02
CA THR A 42 0.14 29.98 -7.92
C THR A 42 -0.53 28.77 -8.55
N GLU A 43 0.22 27.67 -8.71
CA GLU A 43 -0.37 26.40 -9.13
C GLU A 43 -1.44 26.07 -8.09
N THR A 44 -2.68 26.12 -8.51
CA THR A 44 -3.81 25.66 -7.69
C THR A 44 -3.57 24.17 -7.45
N PRO A 45 -3.54 23.71 -6.19
CA PRO A 45 -3.42 22.28 -5.92
C PRO A 45 -4.52 21.55 -6.73
N PRO A 46 -4.23 20.39 -7.33
CA PRO A 46 -5.24 19.65 -8.05
C PRO A 46 -6.43 19.40 -7.11
N ASP A 47 -7.65 19.57 -7.63
CA ASP A 47 -8.87 19.35 -6.88
C ASP A 47 -8.80 17.98 -6.18
N GLN A 48 -8.91 17.99 -4.85
CA GLN A 48 -8.83 16.75 -4.08
C GLN A 48 -10.07 15.90 -4.38
N ILE A 49 -9.85 14.71 -4.94
CA ILE A 49 -10.93 13.75 -5.21
C ILE A 49 -11.43 13.21 -3.88
N THR A 50 -12.68 13.51 -3.54
CA THR A 50 -13.32 12.99 -2.33
C THR A 50 -13.80 11.57 -2.55
N LYS A 51 -13.21 10.61 -1.85
CA LYS A 51 -13.50 9.17 -1.95
C LYS A 51 -13.13 8.45 -0.66
N SER A 52 -13.66 7.23 -0.48
CA SER A 52 -13.32 6.42 0.70
C SER A 52 -11.81 6.14 0.79
N PRO A 53 -11.14 6.50 1.88
CA PRO A 53 -9.74 6.14 2.11
C PRO A 53 -9.56 4.64 2.37
N LYS A 54 -10.63 3.91 2.70
CA LYS A 54 -10.61 2.48 2.99
C LYS A 54 -10.69 1.62 1.73
N ARG A 55 -11.35 2.13 0.65
CA ARG A 55 -11.75 1.33 -0.52
C ARG A 55 -10.62 1.11 -1.50
N GLY A 56 -10.34 -0.15 -1.78
CA GLY A 56 -9.26 -0.58 -2.66
C GLY A 56 -9.66 -1.63 -3.70
N LEU A 57 -8.69 -2.09 -4.47
CA LEU A 57 -8.85 -3.11 -5.49
C LEU A 57 -7.69 -4.11 -5.45
N ALA A 58 -8.01 -5.40 -5.37
CA ALA A 58 -7.07 -6.49 -5.55
C ALA A 58 -6.99 -6.83 -7.05
N TYR A 59 -6.06 -6.20 -7.76
CA TYR A 59 -5.92 -6.36 -9.21
C TYR A 59 -4.59 -5.79 -9.71
N ASN A 60 -4.01 -6.38 -10.75
CA ASN A 60 -2.84 -5.82 -11.41
C ASN A 60 -3.24 -4.66 -12.33
N LEU A 61 -3.42 -3.49 -11.74
CA LEU A 61 -3.89 -2.28 -12.40
C LEU A 61 -2.72 -1.58 -13.10
N THR A 62 -2.64 -1.69 -14.42
CA THR A 62 -1.52 -1.15 -15.22
C THR A 62 -1.97 -0.19 -16.32
N ASN A 63 -3.25 -0.22 -16.69
CA ASN A 63 -3.78 0.60 -17.79
C ASN A 63 -4.23 1.98 -17.26
N PRO A 64 -3.76 3.09 -17.85
CA PRO A 64 -4.18 4.44 -17.45
C PRO A 64 -5.70 4.66 -17.49
N ALA A 65 -6.39 4.11 -18.50
CA ALA A 65 -7.84 4.26 -18.62
C ALA A 65 -8.60 3.55 -17.48
N ASP A 66 -8.06 2.42 -16.98
CA ASP A 66 -8.64 1.73 -15.82
C ASP A 66 -8.44 2.55 -14.54
N HIS A 67 -7.26 3.21 -14.35
CA HIS A 67 -7.04 4.13 -13.24
C HIS A 67 -7.98 5.33 -13.31
N ASP A 68 -8.09 5.97 -14.48
CA ASP A 68 -8.94 7.15 -14.67
C ASP A 68 -10.40 6.85 -14.30
N THR A 69 -10.89 5.69 -14.70
CA THR A 69 -12.27 5.28 -14.43
C THR A 69 -12.50 4.95 -12.94
N LEU A 70 -11.50 4.43 -12.22
CA LEU A 70 -11.61 4.06 -10.81
C LEU A 70 -11.31 5.20 -9.84
N LYS A 71 -10.62 6.26 -10.27
CA LYS A 71 -10.08 7.29 -9.37
C LYS A 71 -11.10 7.97 -8.47
N SER A 72 -12.36 8.02 -8.91
CA SER A 72 -13.46 8.63 -8.14
C SER A 72 -13.93 7.80 -6.94
N GLY A 73 -13.58 6.52 -6.86
CA GLY A 73 -14.09 5.64 -5.81
C GLY A 73 -13.08 4.69 -5.20
N VAL A 74 -11.88 4.54 -5.78
CA VAL A 74 -10.82 3.64 -5.31
C VAL A 74 -9.61 4.44 -4.89
N SER A 75 -9.12 4.22 -3.67
CA SER A 75 -8.00 4.96 -3.08
C SER A 75 -6.69 4.20 -3.09
N TRP A 76 -6.71 2.91 -3.24
CA TRP A 76 -5.51 2.07 -3.25
C TRP A 76 -5.74 0.76 -3.99
N TRP A 77 -4.63 0.13 -4.41
CA TRP A 77 -4.65 -1.21 -5.00
C TRP A 77 -3.36 -1.96 -4.70
N TYR A 78 -3.38 -3.26 -4.92
CA TYR A 78 -2.18 -4.10 -4.94
C TYR A 78 -2.31 -5.19 -6.01
N ASN A 79 -1.20 -5.82 -6.36
CA ASN A 79 -1.12 -6.75 -7.49
C ASN A 79 -0.37 -8.05 -7.14
N TRP A 80 -0.21 -8.35 -5.85
CA TRP A 80 0.54 -9.50 -5.32
C TRP A 80 2.05 -9.48 -5.61
N TYR A 81 2.59 -8.38 -6.15
CA TYR A 81 4.01 -8.24 -6.50
C TYR A 81 4.72 -7.16 -5.67
N LEU A 82 6.07 -7.18 -5.80
CA LEU A 82 6.98 -6.28 -5.09
C LEU A 82 6.90 -4.82 -5.58
N SER A 83 6.36 -4.62 -6.79
CA SER A 83 6.30 -3.35 -7.50
C SER A 83 5.15 -3.34 -8.50
N THR A 84 4.91 -2.21 -9.15
CA THR A 84 3.92 -2.08 -10.21
C THR A 84 4.55 -1.53 -11.48
N SER A 85 3.94 -1.85 -12.63
CA SER A 85 4.18 -1.21 -13.93
C SER A 85 3.07 -0.22 -14.30
N ALA A 86 2.31 0.26 -13.32
CA ALA A 86 1.35 1.34 -13.50
C ALA A 86 2.05 2.63 -13.98
N PRO A 87 1.32 3.59 -14.56
CA PRO A 87 1.87 4.90 -14.91
C PRO A 87 2.58 5.52 -13.70
N SER A 88 3.74 6.15 -13.92
CA SER A 88 4.58 6.69 -12.83
C SER A 88 3.91 7.81 -12.02
N ASP A 89 2.90 8.42 -12.57
CA ASP A 89 2.10 9.51 -12.00
C ASP A 89 0.81 9.05 -11.29
N TYR A 90 0.66 7.73 -11.08
CA TYR A 90 -0.56 7.15 -10.50
C TYR A 90 -0.99 7.83 -9.18
N TYR A 91 -0.02 8.23 -8.37
CA TYR A 91 -0.30 8.84 -7.08
C TYR A 91 -0.73 10.30 -7.22
N SER A 92 -0.05 11.08 -8.06
CA SER A 92 -0.36 12.48 -8.27
C SER A 92 -1.60 12.69 -9.14
N GLU A 93 -1.75 11.91 -10.22
CA GLU A 93 -2.83 12.08 -11.20
C GLU A 93 -4.15 11.44 -10.72
N TYR A 94 -4.09 10.18 -10.25
CA TYR A 94 -5.31 9.44 -9.89
C TYR A 94 -5.57 9.42 -8.37
N GLN A 95 -4.65 9.98 -7.57
CA GLN A 95 -4.72 9.98 -6.10
C GLN A 95 -4.99 8.57 -5.54
N MET A 96 -4.30 7.59 -6.09
CA MET A 96 -4.37 6.19 -5.69
C MET A 96 -3.03 5.72 -5.15
N GLU A 97 -3.03 4.92 -4.09
CA GLU A 97 -1.83 4.33 -3.49
C GLU A 97 -1.60 2.91 -4.02
N PHE A 98 -0.40 2.63 -4.51
CA PHE A 98 0.04 1.25 -4.74
C PHE A 98 0.63 0.66 -3.46
N ILE A 99 0.24 -0.58 -3.11
CA ILE A 99 0.76 -1.27 -1.94
C ILE A 99 1.56 -2.50 -2.39
N PRO A 100 2.89 -2.51 -2.25
CA PRO A 100 3.72 -3.66 -2.59
C PRO A 100 3.47 -4.84 -1.65
N MET A 101 3.73 -6.07 -2.14
CA MET A 101 3.56 -7.29 -1.38
C MET A 101 4.77 -8.23 -1.47
N LEU A 102 5.23 -8.74 -0.33
CA LEU A 102 6.09 -9.92 -0.22
C LEU A 102 5.18 -11.15 -0.06
N TRP A 103 4.86 -11.79 -1.18
CA TRP A 103 3.77 -12.75 -1.30
C TRP A 103 3.95 -14.02 -0.46
N GLY A 104 5.14 -14.58 -0.38
CA GLY A 104 5.39 -15.87 0.27
C GLY A 104 6.52 -15.83 1.29
N GLY A 105 6.61 -16.88 2.13
CA GLY A 105 7.67 -17.04 3.12
C GLY A 105 9.07 -17.24 2.51
N ASN A 106 9.16 -17.80 1.30
CA ASN A 106 10.42 -18.03 0.60
C ASN A 106 11.05 -16.77 -0.01
N THR A 107 10.72 -15.61 0.55
CA THR A 107 11.25 -14.32 0.11
C THR A 107 12.77 -14.33 0.07
N SER A 108 13.34 -14.13 -1.12
CA SER A 108 14.77 -14.08 -1.33
C SER A 108 15.37 -12.73 -0.88
N SER A 109 16.68 -12.70 -0.68
CA SER A 109 17.39 -11.43 -0.43
C SER A 109 17.21 -10.44 -1.58
N ASN A 110 17.08 -10.93 -2.81
CA ASN A 110 16.81 -10.11 -3.98
C ASN A 110 15.42 -9.47 -3.92
N ASP A 111 14.37 -10.23 -3.56
CA ASP A 111 13.02 -9.69 -3.41
C ASP A 111 12.96 -8.61 -2.33
N MET A 112 13.64 -8.85 -1.20
CA MET A 112 13.76 -7.86 -0.13
C MET A 112 14.50 -6.58 -0.61
N ALA A 113 15.52 -6.72 -1.44
CA ALA A 113 16.24 -5.56 -2.00
C ALA A 113 15.35 -4.79 -2.99
N ILE A 114 14.62 -5.49 -3.88
CA ILE A 114 13.72 -4.88 -4.85
C ILE A 114 12.61 -4.08 -4.13
N VAL A 115 11.90 -4.70 -3.18
CA VAL A 115 10.81 -4.02 -2.48
C VAL A 115 11.30 -2.81 -1.68
N LYS A 116 12.47 -2.90 -1.02
CA LYS A 116 13.07 -1.75 -0.32
C LYS A 116 13.41 -0.61 -1.29
N SER A 117 14.07 -0.93 -2.41
CA SER A 117 14.40 0.06 -3.44
C SER A 117 13.14 0.73 -4.00
N PHE A 118 12.10 -0.04 -4.26
CA PHE A 118 10.83 0.47 -4.74
C PHE A 118 10.18 1.42 -3.73
N ILE A 119 10.10 1.03 -2.45
CA ILE A 119 9.54 1.88 -1.38
C ILE A 119 10.38 3.18 -1.19
N LEU A 120 11.69 3.10 -1.32
CA LEU A 120 12.56 4.27 -1.19
C LEU A 120 12.36 5.28 -2.32
N SER A 121 12.08 4.81 -3.53
CA SER A 121 11.80 5.68 -4.68
C SER A 121 10.36 6.21 -4.73
N HIS A 122 9.46 5.72 -3.86
CA HIS A 122 8.04 6.09 -3.80
C HIS A 122 7.67 6.55 -2.38
N PRO A 123 7.86 7.84 -2.06
CA PRO A 123 7.67 8.38 -0.71
C PRO A 123 6.24 8.26 -0.18
N GLU A 124 5.26 8.13 -1.05
CA GLU A 124 3.86 7.91 -0.71
C GLU A 124 3.57 6.54 -0.10
N ILE A 125 4.39 5.51 -0.38
CA ILE A 125 4.18 4.15 0.13
C ILE A 125 4.47 4.08 1.62
N LYS A 126 3.46 3.73 2.40
CA LYS A 126 3.52 3.61 3.87
C LYS A 126 3.23 2.21 4.38
N TYR A 127 2.87 1.27 3.52
CA TYR A 127 2.44 -0.07 3.91
C TYR A 127 3.14 -1.13 3.05
N LEU A 128 3.38 -2.28 3.67
CA LEU A 128 3.91 -3.47 3.01
C LEU A 128 3.02 -4.65 3.38
N LEU A 129 2.37 -5.25 2.37
CA LEU A 129 1.64 -6.50 2.54
C LEU A 129 2.61 -7.67 2.58
N VAL A 130 2.33 -8.67 3.42
CA VAL A 130 3.17 -9.86 3.51
C VAL A 130 2.34 -11.14 3.65
N MET A 131 2.85 -12.21 3.08
CA MET A 131 2.41 -13.59 3.25
C MET A 131 0.93 -13.81 2.89
N ASN A 132 0.70 -14.09 1.61
CA ASN A 132 -0.63 -14.34 1.05
C ASN A 132 -1.10 -15.75 1.39
N GLU A 133 -2.21 -15.88 2.11
CA GLU A 133 -2.91 -17.11 2.43
C GLU A 133 -1.98 -18.25 2.90
N PRO A 134 -1.21 -18.06 4.00
CA PRO A 134 -0.23 -19.06 4.41
C PRO A 134 -0.85 -20.41 4.78
N ASN A 135 -2.09 -20.45 5.20
CA ASN A 135 -2.81 -21.67 5.57
C ASN A 135 -3.49 -22.38 4.38
N LEU A 136 -3.23 -21.95 3.14
CA LEU A 136 -3.64 -22.65 1.93
C LEU A 136 -2.43 -23.34 1.26
N THR A 137 -2.59 -24.63 0.95
CA THR A 137 -1.50 -25.46 0.38
C THR A 137 -1.10 -25.09 -1.04
N ASN A 138 -1.96 -24.39 -1.76
CA ASN A 138 -1.72 -23.88 -3.12
C ASN A 138 -1.37 -22.39 -3.18
N GLN A 139 -1.18 -21.77 -2.01
CA GLN A 139 -0.79 -20.36 -1.85
C GLN A 139 0.59 -20.26 -1.17
N ALA A 140 0.81 -19.32 -0.27
CA ALA A 140 2.12 -19.21 0.39
C ALA A 140 2.52 -20.49 1.15
N ASN A 141 1.58 -21.30 1.55
CA ASN A 141 1.78 -22.64 2.11
C ASN A 141 2.85 -22.67 3.22
N ARG A 142 2.55 -21.99 4.33
CA ARG A 142 3.42 -21.91 5.51
C ARG A 142 2.70 -22.38 6.75
N THR A 143 3.26 -23.38 7.41
CA THR A 143 2.86 -23.71 8.78
C THR A 143 3.13 -22.53 9.71
N PRO A 144 2.45 -22.42 10.86
CA PRO A 144 2.70 -21.37 11.84
C PRO A 144 4.19 -21.25 12.25
N GLY A 145 4.87 -22.38 12.43
CA GLY A 145 6.29 -22.42 12.77
C GLY A 145 7.19 -21.89 11.65
N GLU A 146 6.95 -22.30 10.40
CA GLU A 146 7.69 -21.79 9.23
C GLU A 146 7.46 -20.29 9.03
N ALA A 147 6.22 -19.84 9.19
CA ALA A 147 5.87 -18.43 9.10
C ALA A 147 6.56 -17.60 10.20
N ALA A 148 6.70 -18.14 11.42
CA ALA A 148 7.42 -17.49 12.51
C ALA A 148 8.91 -17.28 12.18
N VAL A 149 9.55 -18.26 11.53
CA VAL A 149 10.93 -18.14 11.04
C VAL A 149 11.04 -17.10 9.92
N ASP A 150 10.10 -17.11 8.97
CA ASP A 150 10.11 -16.19 7.83
C ASP A 150 9.79 -14.75 8.26
N TRP A 151 9.00 -14.56 9.31
CA TRP A 151 8.52 -13.24 9.77
C TRP A 151 9.65 -12.27 10.10
N VAL A 152 10.76 -12.77 10.65
CA VAL A 152 11.95 -11.99 10.98
C VAL A 152 12.53 -11.28 9.74
N LYS A 153 12.38 -11.86 8.56
CA LYS A 153 12.83 -11.24 7.29
C LYS A 153 12.01 -9.99 6.96
N TYR A 154 10.70 -10.03 7.18
CA TYR A 154 9.81 -8.89 6.95
C TYR A 154 10.10 -7.76 7.94
N GLU A 155 10.28 -8.11 9.22
CA GLU A 155 10.68 -7.14 10.24
C GLU A 155 12.01 -6.47 9.90
N LYS A 156 12.97 -7.24 9.34
CA LYS A 156 14.24 -6.69 8.87
C LYS A 156 14.04 -5.68 7.72
N VAL A 157 13.15 -5.94 6.78
CA VAL A 157 12.83 -4.98 5.71
C VAL A 157 12.34 -3.65 6.32
N ILE A 158 11.44 -3.73 7.30
CA ILE A 158 10.91 -2.54 7.97
C ILE A 158 11.98 -1.79 8.76
N SER A 159 12.87 -2.52 9.48
CA SER A 159 13.96 -1.87 10.22
C SER A 159 14.99 -1.22 9.29
N ASP A 160 15.36 -1.87 8.19
CA ASP A 160 16.27 -1.31 7.18
C ASP A 160 15.71 -0.03 6.54
N LEU A 161 14.39 0.05 6.33
CA LEU A 161 13.71 1.25 5.84
C LEU A 161 13.70 2.35 6.90
N ALA A 162 13.48 2.01 8.16
CA ALA A 162 13.48 2.96 9.28
C ALA A 162 14.86 3.61 9.47
N GLU A 163 15.97 2.87 9.30
CA GLU A 163 17.34 3.39 9.30
C GLU A 163 17.57 4.43 8.19
N GLN A 164 16.75 4.41 7.14
CA GLN A 164 16.76 5.39 6.04
C GLN A 164 15.64 6.45 6.18
N ASN A 165 15.14 6.67 7.41
CA ASN A 165 14.08 7.62 7.75
C ASN A 165 12.74 7.36 7.02
N ARG A 166 12.44 6.09 6.68
CA ARG A 166 11.18 5.67 6.07
C ARG A 166 10.38 4.83 7.05
N THR A 167 9.25 5.37 7.50
CA THR A 167 8.29 4.62 8.31
C THR A 167 7.35 3.85 7.39
N VAL A 168 7.37 2.51 7.51
CA VAL A 168 6.49 1.60 6.77
C VAL A 168 5.85 0.64 7.75
N TYR A 169 4.57 0.40 7.58
CA TYR A 169 3.75 -0.46 8.44
C TYR A 169 3.59 -1.84 7.80
N LEU A 170 3.73 -2.89 8.60
CA LEU A 170 3.62 -4.28 8.19
C LEU A 170 2.16 -4.75 8.30
N VAL A 171 1.63 -5.23 7.18
CA VAL A 171 0.23 -5.67 7.03
C VAL A 171 0.20 -7.16 6.67
N GLY A 172 -0.33 -7.99 7.55
CA GLY A 172 -0.42 -9.43 7.32
C GLY A 172 -0.32 -10.24 8.61
N PRO A 173 -0.26 -11.57 8.50
CA PRO A 173 -0.45 -12.36 7.27
C PRO A 173 -1.86 -12.22 6.70
N ALA A 174 -2.02 -12.31 5.37
CA ALA A 174 -3.33 -12.31 4.74
C ALA A 174 -3.97 -13.71 4.84
N MET A 175 -4.84 -13.88 5.83
CA MET A 175 -5.45 -15.18 6.16
C MET A 175 -6.70 -15.44 5.33
N ASN A 176 -7.02 -16.72 5.14
CA ASN A 176 -8.30 -17.18 4.57
C ASN A 176 -8.76 -18.46 5.30
N TRP A 177 -9.93 -19.00 4.98
CA TRP A 177 -10.27 -20.37 5.31
C TRP A 177 -9.33 -21.32 4.57
N GLY A 178 -8.56 -22.11 5.34
CA GLY A 178 -7.41 -22.83 4.82
C GLY A 178 -7.69 -24.22 4.31
N THR A 179 -6.76 -24.72 3.50
CA THR A 179 -6.72 -26.12 3.05
C THR A 179 -5.62 -26.94 3.74
N MET A 180 -4.79 -26.29 4.54
CA MET A 180 -3.72 -26.96 5.28
C MET A 180 -4.29 -27.80 6.43
N THR A 181 -3.82 -29.03 6.59
CA THR A 181 -4.24 -29.93 7.66
C THR A 181 -4.10 -29.25 9.03
N ASN A 182 -5.13 -29.30 9.85
CA ASN A 182 -5.29 -28.66 11.17
C ASN A 182 -5.43 -27.14 11.14
N TYR A 183 -5.31 -26.48 10.00
CA TYR A 183 -5.32 -25.01 9.87
C TYR A 183 -6.35 -24.50 8.86
N SER A 184 -7.50 -25.19 8.78
CA SER A 184 -8.64 -24.70 8.02
C SER A 184 -9.20 -23.41 8.63
N ASP A 185 -9.18 -23.26 9.93
CA ASP A 185 -9.58 -22.04 10.63
C ASP A 185 -8.38 -21.08 10.76
N PRO A 186 -8.47 -19.86 10.21
CA PRO A 186 -7.39 -18.86 10.29
C PRO A 186 -7.04 -18.45 11.72
N VAL A 187 -8.01 -18.48 12.64
CA VAL A 187 -7.77 -18.14 14.05
C VAL A 187 -6.89 -19.18 14.75
N VAL A 188 -7.05 -20.46 14.42
CA VAL A 188 -6.19 -21.53 14.94
C VAL A 188 -4.76 -21.33 14.45
N TRP A 189 -4.61 -21.09 13.13
CA TRP A 189 -3.29 -20.83 12.54
C TRP A 189 -2.61 -19.60 13.17
N LEU A 190 -3.33 -18.50 13.34
CA LEU A 190 -2.79 -17.27 13.94
C LEU A 190 -2.35 -17.49 15.40
N ASN A 191 -3.14 -18.18 16.21
CA ASN A 191 -2.76 -18.48 17.61
C ASN A 191 -1.44 -19.24 17.68
N ASP A 192 -1.29 -20.27 16.83
CA ASP A 192 -0.08 -21.10 16.80
C ASP A 192 1.11 -20.33 16.22
N PHE A 193 0.88 -19.43 15.25
CA PHE A 193 1.90 -18.52 14.73
C PHE A 193 2.44 -17.59 15.83
N TYR A 194 1.56 -16.92 16.58
CA TYR A 194 1.97 -16.06 17.68
C TYR A 194 2.75 -16.86 18.76
N THR A 195 2.30 -18.06 19.06
CA THR A 195 2.97 -18.96 20.03
C THR A 195 4.36 -19.35 19.53
N ALA A 196 4.47 -19.80 18.28
CA ALA A 196 5.74 -20.19 17.68
C ALA A 196 6.72 -19.02 17.61
N TYR A 197 6.24 -17.85 17.17
CA TYR A 197 7.07 -16.65 17.07
C TYR A 197 7.63 -16.23 18.45
N LYS A 198 6.80 -16.18 19.49
CA LYS A 198 7.24 -15.85 20.85
C LYS A 198 8.26 -16.83 21.38
N SER A 199 8.04 -18.12 21.16
CA SER A 199 8.99 -19.16 21.58
C SER A 199 10.38 -19.01 20.95
N MET A 200 10.46 -18.50 19.72
CA MET A 200 11.72 -18.30 18.98
C MET A 200 12.38 -16.95 19.24
N ASN A 201 11.68 -16.00 19.84
CA ASN A 201 12.11 -14.61 19.99
C ASN A 201 11.99 -14.11 21.44
N ASP A 202 12.38 -14.91 22.41
CA ASP A 202 12.45 -14.57 23.84
C ASP A 202 11.15 -13.96 24.41
N GLY A 203 9.99 -14.46 23.95
CA GLY A 203 8.68 -13.97 24.36
C GLY A 203 8.20 -12.69 23.65
N ARG A 204 9.00 -12.14 22.74
CA ARG A 204 8.62 -10.95 21.95
C ARG A 204 7.46 -11.26 21.01
N GLU A 205 6.49 -10.35 20.93
CA GLU A 205 5.41 -10.42 19.94
C GLU A 205 5.92 -10.13 18.52
N PRO A 206 5.37 -10.77 17.48
CA PRO A 206 5.68 -10.41 16.11
C PRO A 206 5.25 -8.96 15.82
N LYS A 207 6.09 -8.21 15.09
CA LYS A 207 5.67 -6.90 14.60
C LYS A 207 4.62 -7.09 13.52
N ILE A 208 3.38 -6.85 13.90
CA ILE A 208 2.22 -6.77 13.02
C ILE A 208 1.55 -5.44 13.32
N ASP A 209 1.52 -4.53 12.36
CA ASP A 209 0.86 -3.25 12.55
C ASP A 209 -0.64 -3.39 12.26
N TYR A 210 -0.98 -4.16 11.24
CA TYR A 210 -2.35 -4.49 10.84
C TYR A 210 -2.47 -5.97 10.51
N LEU A 211 -3.56 -6.60 10.91
CA LEU A 211 -3.91 -7.93 10.40
C LEU A 211 -4.51 -7.82 9.00
N ALA A 212 -4.35 -8.88 8.19
CA ALA A 212 -5.00 -9.00 6.91
C ALA A 212 -5.77 -10.32 6.81
N PHE A 213 -6.86 -10.32 6.04
CA PHE A 213 -7.54 -11.55 5.69
C PHE A 213 -8.35 -11.40 4.41
N HIS A 214 -8.78 -12.53 3.85
CA HIS A 214 -9.64 -12.65 2.69
C HIS A 214 -11.01 -13.18 3.10
N TRP A 215 -12.06 -12.71 2.42
CA TRP A 215 -13.41 -13.15 2.71
C TRP A 215 -14.23 -13.36 1.44
N TYR A 216 -14.75 -14.58 1.28
CA TYR A 216 -15.43 -14.98 0.05
C TYR A 216 -16.81 -15.63 0.28
N ASP A 217 -17.44 -15.36 1.44
CA ASP A 217 -18.71 -15.94 1.82
C ASP A 217 -19.59 -14.92 2.56
N TYR A 218 -20.74 -15.36 3.03
CA TYR A 218 -21.57 -14.63 3.98
C TYR A 218 -20.89 -14.51 5.35
N GLY A 219 -21.40 -13.61 6.21
CA GLY A 219 -20.98 -13.53 7.62
C GLY A 219 -19.67 -12.78 7.86
N LEU A 220 -19.27 -11.85 7.01
CA LEU A 220 -18.10 -10.99 7.17
C LEU A 220 -18.00 -10.36 8.56
N ALA A 221 -19.11 -9.80 9.08
CA ALA A 221 -19.13 -9.16 10.40
C ALA A 221 -18.71 -10.13 11.52
N ALA A 222 -19.25 -11.36 11.51
CA ALA A 222 -18.90 -12.37 12.50
C ALA A 222 -17.43 -12.78 12.44
N GLN A 223 -16.81 -12.82 11.25
CA GLN A 223 -15.39 -13.10 11.12
C GLN A 223 -14.53 -11.93 11.65
N LEU A 224 -14.92 -10.69 11.40
CA LEU A 224 -14.26 -9.52 11.97
C LEU A 224 -14.28 -9.56 13.50
N ASP A 225 -15.43 -9.88 14.10
CA ASP A 225 -15.56 -10.00 15.56
C ASP A 225 -14.60 -11.05 16.15
N ARG A 226 -14.37 -12.17 15.47
CA ARG A 226 -13.41 -13.20 15.88
C ARG A 226 -11.96 -12.71 15.89
N LEU A 227 -11.62 -11.75 15.02
CA LEU A 227 -10.28 -11.21 14.88
C LEU A 227 -9.99 -10.05 15.83
N GLN A 228 -11.00 -9.44 16.45
CA GLN A 228 -10.83 -8.33 17.41
C GLN A 228 -9.92 -8.68 18.60
N LYS A 229 -9.86 -9.95 19.00
CA LYS A 229 -9.01 -10.42 20.12
C LYS A 229 -7.52 -10.12 19.94
N TYR A 230 -7.06 -9.89 18.72
CA TYR A 230 -5.65 -9.54 18.44
C TYR A 230 -5.35 -8.06 18.66
N GLY A 231 -6.36 -7.22 18.90
CA GLY A 231 -6.19 -5.78 19.17
C GLY A 231 -5.58 -4.99 18.01
N LYS A 232 -5.74 -5.46 16.77
CA LYS A 232 -5.21 -4.83 15.56
C LYS A 232 -6.35 -4.35 14.67
N LYS A 233 -6.15 -3.22 13.97
CA LYS A 233 -7.01 -2.88 12.85
C LYS A 233 -6.77 -3.86 11.69
N ILE A 234 -7.79 -4.05 10.89
CA ILE A 234 -7.85 -5.12 9.90
C ILE A 234 -7.88 -4.55 8.49
N TRP A 235 -7.11 -5.16 7.59
CA TRP A 235 -7.26 -5.02 6.15
C TRP A 235 -7.96 -6.24 5.60
N ILE A 236 -9.05 -6.05 4.88
CA ILE A 236 -9.66 -7.10 4.07
C ILE A 236 -9.05 -6.97 2.68
N THR A 237 -7.94 -7.64 2.45
CA THR A 237 -7.16 -7.46 1.23
C THR A 237 -7.82 -8.09 0.00
N GLU A 238 -8.73 -9.04 0.19
CA GLU A 238 -9.58 -9.57 -0.86
C GLU A 238 -10.97 -9.84 -0.30
N MET A 239 -12.00 -9.37 -1.01
CA MET A 239 -13.38 -9.75 -0.70
C MET A 239 -14.26 -9.82 -1.96
N ALA A 240 -15.11 -10.82 -1.96
CA ALA A 240 -16.25 -11.02 -2.85
C ALA A 240 -17.14 -12.10 -2.22
N ASN A 241 -18.24 -12.49 -2.82
CA ASN A 241 -18.95 -13.67 -2.34
C ASN A 241 -18.95 -14.78 -3.41
N TRP A 242 -18.34 -15.92 -3.06
CA TRP A 242 -18.21 -17.09 -3.92
C TRP A 242 -19.14 -18.23 -3.52
N ASN A 243 -20.06 -17.97 -2.59
CA ASN A 243 -21.04 -18.96 -2.22
C ASN A 243 -21.84 -19.40 -3.46
N PRO A 244 -22.13 -20.68 -3.66
CA PRO A 244 -22.90 -21.18 -4.82
C PRO A 244 -24.28 -20.55 -5.00
N GLN A 245 -24.84 -19.91 -3.98
CA GLN A 245 -26.07 -19.16 -4.06
C GLN A 245 -25.95 -17.85 -4.85
N ILE A 246 -24.72 -17.34 -5.00
CA ILE A 246 -24.41 -16.18 -5.83
C ILE A 246 -24.25 -16.62 -7.27
N ASN A 247 -25.33 -16.53 -8.02
CA ASN A 247 -25.44 -17.05 -9.39
C ASN A 247 -25.82 -15.97 -10.41
N SER A 248 -25.61 -14.69 -10.04
CA SER A 248 -25.85 -13.53 -10.91
C SER A 248 -25.11 -12.29 -10.41
N TYR A 249 -24.88 -11.34 -11.30
CA TYR A 249 -24.37 -10.02 -10.93
C TYR A 249 -25.29 -9.26 -9.96
N SER A 250 -26.61 -9.43 -10.04
CA SER A 250 -27.55 -8.81 -9.09
C SER A 250 -27.33 -9.30 -7.67
N LYS A 251 -27.19 -10.61 -7.47
CA LYS A 251 -26.90 -11.17 -6.13
C LYS A 251 -25.52 -10.78 -5.62
N GLN A 252 -24.54 -10.71 -6.51
CA GLN A 252 -23.21 -10.24 -6.13
C GLN A 252 -23.23 -8.76 -5.73
N ALA A 253 -24.04 -7.94 -6.40
CA ALA A 253 -24.23 -6.54 -6.06
C ALA A 253 -24.88 -6.36 -4.67
N GLU A 254 -25.87 -7.17 -4.33
CA GLU A 254 -26.47 -7.19 -2.98
C GLU A 254 -25.41 -7.48 -1.91
N GLN A 255 -24.55 -8.47 -2.15
CA GLN A 255 -23.45 -8.82 -1.24
C GLN A 255 -22.37 -7.74 -1.19
N MET A 256 -22.04 -7.13 -2.32
CA MET A 256 -21.10 -5.99 -2.36
C MET A 256 -21.60 -4.83 -1.49
N ILE A 257 -22.88 -4.47 -1.59
CA ILE A 257 -23.48 -3.41 -0.76
C ILE A 257 -23.37 -3.75 0.72
N GLU A 258 -23.71 -4.97 1.11
CA GLU A 258 -23.61 -5.42 2.50
C GLU A 258 -22.18 -5.37 3.01
N MET A 259 -21.22 -5.98 2.29
CA MET A 259 -19.81 -6.03 2.69
C MET A 259 -19.18 -4.65 2.76
N VAL A 260 -19.41 -3.78 1.78
CA VAL A 260 -18.91 -2.41 1.77
C VAL A 260 -19.47 -1.63 2.96
N ASN A 261 -20.77 -1.73 3.22
CA ASN A 261 -21.37 -1.05 4.37
C ASN A 261 -20.76 -1.52 5.70
N ILE A 262 -20.51 -2.82 5.88
CA ILE A 262 -19.82 -3.36 7.06
C ILE A 262 -18.43 -2.73 7.17
N CYS A 263 -17.65 -2.71 6.09
CA CYS A 263 -16.29 -2.20 6.08
C CYS A 263 -16.22 -0.69 6.36
N GLU A 264 -17.14 0.08 5.79
CA GLU A 264 -17.15 1.54 5.95
C GLU A 264 -17.57 1.95 7.37
N THR A 265 -18.53 1.24 7.98
CA THR A 265 -19.10 1.60 9.30
C THR A 265 -18.30 1.08 10.49
N ARG A 266 -17.37 0.15 10.29
CA ARG A 266 -16.58 -0.44 11.40
C ARG A 266 -15.24 0.29 11.60
N ASP A 267 -14.95 0.68 12.81
CA ASP A 267 -13.69 1.34 13.19
C ASP A 267 -12.47 0.41 13.20
N ASP A 268 -12.71 -0.90 13.37
CA ASP A 268 -11.65 -1.91 13.33
C ASP A 268 -11.26 -2.31 11.90
N VAL A 269 -12.03 -1.95 10.89
CA VAL A 269 -11.64 -2.09 9.48
C VAL A 269 -10.87 -0.85 9.02
N PHE A 270 -9.59 -1.04 8.71
CA PHE A 270 -8.74 0.05 8.23
C PHE A 270 -8.82 0.21 6.72
N ARG A 271 -8.77 -0.90 5.95
CA ARG A 271 -8.88 -0.92 4.48
C ARG A 271 -9.56 -2.20 4.00
N TYR A 272 -10.15 -2.15 2.82
CA TYR A 272 -10.71 -3.31 2.15
C TYR A 272 -10.51 -3.21 0.63
N ALA A 273 -10.40 -4.35 -0.05
CA ALA A 273 -10.27 -4.43 -1.50
C ALA A 273 -11.22 -5.45 -2.10
N TRP A 274 -11.90 -5.06 -3.15
CA TRP A 274 -12.72 -5.99 -3.95
C TRP A 274 -11.84 -6.91 -4.80
N PHE A 275 -12.19 -8.18 -4.90
CA PHE A 275 -11.57 -9.14 -5.78
C PHE A 275 -12.58 -9.58 -6.85
N ILE A 276 -12.46 -9.16 -8.12
CA ILE A 276 -11.27 -8.68 -8.79
C ILE A 276 -11.65 -7.66 -9.89
N GLY A 277 -10.66 -6.91 -10.41
CA GLY A 277 -10.90 -5.97 -11.49
C GLY A 277 -11.39 -6.64 -12.79
N ARG A 278 -10.59 -7.49 -13.35
CA ARG A 278 -10.86 -8.24 -14.59
C ARG A 278 -10.19 -9.61 -14.55
N GLY A 279 -10.79 -10.62 -15.14
CA GLY A 279 -10.23 -11.96 -15.26
C GLY A 279 -10.61 -12.63 -16.59
N SER A 280 -10.58 -13.95 -16.63
CA SER A 280 -10.98 -14.70 -17.84
C SER A 280 -12.50 -14.71 -18.00
N TYR A 281 -12.99 -14.41 -19.17
CA TYR A 281 -14.40 -14.48 -19.51
C TYR A 281 -14.80 -15.89 -19.98
N PRO A 282 -16.07 -16.33 -19.70
CA PRO A 282 -17.06 -15.61 -18.90
C PRO A 282 -16.69 -15.56 -17.41
N ASP A 283 -17.11 -14.49 -16.72
CA ASP A 283 -16.99 -14.38 -15.25
C ASP A 283 -17.93 -15.38 -14.57
N SER A 284 -17.41 -16.53 -14.21
CA SER A 284 -18.18 -17.59 -13.56
C SER A 284 -18.55 -17.31 -12.11
N ARG A 285 -18.01 -16.23 -11.51
CA ARG A 285 -18.24 -15.80 -10.12
C ARG A 285 -18.94 -14.46 -9.98
N TYR A 286 -19.19 -13.79 -11.11
CA TYR A 286 -19.86 -12.49 -11.14
C TYR A 286 -19.14 -11.40 -10.33
N THR A 287 -17.81 -11.43 -10.31
CA THR A 287 -16.99 -10.54 -9.45
C THR A 287 -16.24 -9.43 -10.18
N TYR A 288 -16.17 -9.49 -11.51
CA TYR A 288 -15.42 -8.51 -12.28
C TYR A 288 -16.05 -7.13 -12.22
N LEU A 289 -15.19 -6.11 -12.06
CA LEU A 289 -15.61 -4.70 -12.06
C LEU A 289 -15.54 -4.09 -13.46
N PHE A 290 -14.69 -4.61 -14.32
CA PHE A 290 -14.53 -4.13 -15.68
C PHE A 290 -15.16 -5.06 -16.71
N ASP A 291 -15.57 -4.48 -17.82
CA ASP A 291 -15.80 -5.19 -19.07
C ASP A 291 -14.46 -5.62 -19.70
N SER A 292 -14.48 -6.24 -20.89
CA SER A 292 -13.28 -6.69 -21.59
C SER A 292 -12.33 -5.55 -21.94
N ASP A 293 -12.88 -4.40 -22.30
CA ASP A 293 -12.11 -3.26 -22.78
C ASP A 293 -11.57 -2.40 -21.62
N PRO A 294 -10.36 -1.84 -21.75
CA PRO A 294 -9.82 -0.90 -20.78
C PRO A 294 -10.72 0.33 -20.55
N GLY A 295 -10.78 0.80 -19.31
CA GLY A 295 -11.54 1.97 -18.92
C GLY A 295 -13.06 1.78 -18.91
N GLN A 296 -13.57 0.57 -19.15
CA GLN A 296 -14.99 0.29 -19.17
C GLN A 296 -15.42 -0.48 -17.93
N LEU A 297 -16.08 0.21 -16.98
CA LEU A 297 -16.71 -0.45 -15.83
C LEU A 297 -18.03 -1.07 -16.24
N ASN A 298 -18.24 -2.32 -15.83
CA ASN A 298 -19.54 -2.95 -15.92
C ASN A 298 -20.50 -2.43 -14.81
N TYR A 299 -21.67 -3.05 -14.68
CA TYR A 299 -22.66 -2.69 -13.66
C TYR A 299 -22.06 -2.74 -12.23
N LEU A 300 -21.34 -3.82 -11.90
CA LEU A 300 -20.79 -4.02 -10.56
C LEU A 300 -19.67 -3.00 -10.25
N GLY A 301 -18.84 -2.69 -11.24
CA GLY A 301 -17.78 -1.69 -11.09
C GLY A 301 -18.34 -0.27 -10.89
N LYS A 302 -19.36 0.11 -11.64
CA LYS A 302 -20.05 1.39 -11.44
C LYS A 302 -20.70 1.48 -10.07
N LEU A 303 -21.32 0.39 -9.61
CA LEU A 303 -21.85 0.30 -8.24
C LEU A 303 -20.74 0.48 -7.22
N TYR A 304 -19.64 -0.28 -7.32
CA TYR A 304 -18.55 -0.27 -6.34
C TYR A 304 -17.98 1.12 -6.08
N ILE A 305 -17.69 1.88 -7.14
CA ILE A 305 -17.14 3.23 -6.99
C ILE A 305 -18.14 4.27 -6.48
N SER A 306 -19.46 4.00 -6.63
CA SER A 306 -20.54 4.92 -6.24
C SER A 306 -21.12 4.65 -4.84
N LEU A 307 -20.75 3.54 -4.18
CA LEU A 307 -21.26 3.23 -2.85
C LEU A 307 -20.82 4.30 -1.85
N PRO A 308 -21.71 4.69 -0.90
CA PRO A 308 -21.38 5.67 0.13
C PRO A 308 -20.23 5.20 1.02
N TYR A 309 -19.59 6.13 1.70
CA TYR A 309 -18.52 5.89 2.66
C TYR A 309 -18.68 6.83 3.87
N SER A 310 -18.02 6.47 4.98
CA SER A 310 -17.95 7.33 6.17
C SER A 310 -16.68 8.18 6.11
N GLU A 311 -16.79 9.48 6.37
CA GLU A 311 -15.66 10.41 6.46
C GLU A 311 -14.86 10.20 7.75
#